data_7aada1cff5bc52a45db4c16f6a18b340
#
_entry.id   7aada1cff5bc52a45db4c16f6a18b340
#
_cell.length_a   1.000
_cell.length_b   1.000
_cell.length_c   1.000
_cell.angle_alpha   90.00
_cell.angle_beta   90.00
_cell.angle_gamma   90.00
#
_symmetry.space_group_name_H-M   'P 1'
#
loop_
_entity.id
_entity.type
_entity.pdbx_description
1 polymer ?
#
loop_
_entity_poly.entity_id
_entity_poly.type
_entity_poly.pdbx_seq_one_letter_code
_entity_poly.pdbx_strand_id
1 'polypeptide(L)'
;MLQKIGFQPGINKQITPTTAEGQWTDCDNVRFRYGTPEKIGGWSQLGESKLTGAARGLHHMVNKTGIKYSLIGTNRILYAYTGDVYYDIHPLTNPSGTAITNAFSTTNGSPTVTITFATAHGFETGDIILFDDSSTFSSITNSNFAASDFADKKFMVISVPSATTITITMPSNETGSGATTSGGITYFQYYHVGPAEQLGAFGWGISLYGGS
;
A
#
# COMPACT_ATOMS: atom_id res chain seq x y z
N MET A 1 -7.09 -51.58 25.21
CA MET A 1 -5.74 -51.25 25.71
C MET A 1 -5.34 -49.91 25.09
N LEU A 2 -5.16 -48.89 25.88
CA LEU A 2 -4.70 -47.58 25.38
C LEU A 2 -3.16 -47.58 25.32
N GLN A 3 -2.59 -47.52 24.12
CA GLN A 3 -1.15 -47.47 23.96
C GLN A 3 -0.73 -46.00 23.87
N LYS A 4 0.18 -45.59 24.74
CA LYS A 4 0.76 -44.23 24.71
C LYS A 4 1.81 -44.18 23.59
N ILE A 5 1.55 -43.42 22.55
CA ILE A 5 2.50 -43.18 21.48
C ILE A 5 3.25 -41.88 21.84
N GLY A 6 4.56 -41.94 22.02
CA GLY A 6 5.42 -40.80 22.27
C GLY A 6 6.06 -40.33 20.96
N PHE A 7 5.86 -39.06 20.60
CA PHE A 7 6.55 -38.43 19.48
C PHE A 7 7.63 -37.50 19.98
N GLN A 8 8.75 -37.43 19.28
CA GLN A 8 9.78 -36.42 19.55
C GLN A 8 9.32 -35.06 19.01
N PRO A 9 9.51 -33.97 19.78
CA PRO A 9 9.18 -32.63 19.29
C PRO A 9 10.14 -32.18 18.19
N GLY A 10 9.62 -31.42 17.23
CA GLY A 10 10.37 -30.90 16.12
C GLY A 10 10.09 -31.62 14.80
N ILE A 11 10.61 -31.08 13.71
CA ILE A 11 10.46 -31.63 12.35
C ILE A 11 11.82 -32.12 11.89
N ASN A 12 11.94 -33.40 11.55
CA ASN A 12 13.14 -34.01 11.02
C ASN A 12 12.98 -34.22 9.50
N LYS A 13 13.63 -33.35 8.72
CA LYS A 13 13.67 -33.47 7.23
C LYS A 13 14.93 -34.11 6.70
N GLN A 14 15.83 -34.60 7.57
CA GLN A 14 17.11 -35.19 7.16
C GLN A 14 17.02 -36.68 6.84
N ILE A 15 15.98 -37.37 7.31
CA ILE A 15 15.75 -38.78 7.12
C ILE A 15 14.47 -39.03 6.33
N THR A 16 14.39 -40.20 5.70
CA THR A 16 13.20 -40.57 4.94
C THR A 16 12.01 -40.83 5.87
N PRO A 17 10.76 -40.57 5.44
CA PRO A 17 9.56 -40.80 6.25
C PRO A 17 9.45 -42.22 6.82
N THR A 18 9.94 -43.22 6.09
CA THR A 18 9.93 -44.61 6.51
C THR A 18 10.91 -44.92 7.67
N THR A 19 11.96 -44.12 7.81
CA THR A 19 12.98 -44.27 8.87
C THR A 19 12.71 -43.38 10.07
N ALA A 20 11.78 -42.43 9.92
CA ALA A 20 11.44 -41.41 10.93
C ALA A 20 10.39 -41.89 11.94
N GLU A 21 10.47 -43.13 12.37
CA GLU A 21 9.49 -43.68 13.32
C GLU A 21 9.49 -42.89 14.64
N GLY A 22 8.31 -42.41 15.09
CA GLY A 22 8.16 -41.55 16.28
C GLY A 22 8.62 -40.13 16.10
N GLN A 23 8.90 -39.69 14.87
CA GLN A 23 9.29 -38.31 14.55
C GLN A 23 8.31 -37.67 13.54
N TRP A 24 8.23 -36.34 13.58
CA TRP A 24 7.48 -35.57 12.58
C TRP A 24 8.39 -35.27 11.40
N THR A 25 8.01 -35.68 10.22
CA THR A 25 8.76 -35.40 8.97
C THR A 25 8.26 -34.18 8.26
N ASP A 26 6.98 -33.83 8.44
CA ASP A 26 6.37 -32.61 7.95
C ASP A 26 5.17 -32.23 8.81
N CYS A 27 4.91 -30.93 8.94
CA CYS A 27 3.69 -30.40 9.56
C CYS A 27 3.45 -28.97 9.10
N ASP A 28 2.20 -28.57 9.04
CA ASP A 28 1.75 -27.23 8.71
C ASP A 28 0.90 -26.65 9.84
N ASN A 29 1.06 -25.35 10.11
CA ASN A 29 0.33 -24.63 11.14
C ASN A 29 0.44 -25.25 12.55
N VAL A 30 1.60 -25.82 12.88
CA VAL A 30 1.90 -26.46 14.16
C VAL A 30 3.13 -25.84 14.79
N ARG A 31 3.08 -25.59 16.09
CA ARG A 31 4.24 -25.29 16.92
C ARG A 31 4.41 -26.39 17.99
N PHE A 32 5.64 -26.60 18.41
CA PHE A 32 5.92 -27.51 19.53
C PHE A 32 6.10 -26.69 20.81
N ARG A 33 5.26 -26.94 21.79
CA ARG A 33 5.33 -26.30 23.11
C ARG A 33 5.36 -27.37 24.19
N TYR A 34 6.32 -27.26 25.09
CA TYR A 34 6.54 -28.25 26.16
C TYR A 34 6.62 -29.71 25.64
N GLY A 35 7.21 -29.93 24.47
CA GLY A 35 7.35 -31.24 23.86
C GLY A 35 6.11 -31.80 23.17
N THR A 36 5.00 -31.05 23.14
CA THR A 36 3.76 -31.45 22.48
C THR A 36 3.45 -30.56 21.26
N PRO A 37 2.92 -31.13 20.17
CA PRO A 37 2.45 -30.34 19.05
C PRO A 37 1.18 -29.57 19.43
N GLU A 38 1.16 -28.30 19.12
CA GLU A 38 0.03 -27.40 19.34
C GLU A 38 -0.30 -26.68 18.02
N LYS A 39 -1.57 -26.65 17.66
CA LYS A 39 -2.02 -25.92 16.47
C LYS A 39 -1.76 -24.43 16.65
N ILE A 40 -1.08 -23.81 15.70
CA ILE A 40 -0.99 -22.35 15.61
C ILE A 40 -2.37 -21.85 15.16
N GLY A 41 -2.93 -20.92 15.91
CA GLY A 41 -4.18 -20.26 15.53
C GLY A 41 -4.05 -19.55 14.15
N GLY A 42 -5.18 -19.26 13.53
CA GLY A 42 -5.20 -18.51 12.27
C GLY A 42 -4.60 -17.11 12.42
N TRP A 43 -4.27 -16.50 11.29
CA TRP A 43 -3.85 -15.10 11.21
C TRP A 43 -5.08 -14.21 11.20
N SER A 44 -5.07 -13.14 11.95
CA SER A 44 -6.05 -12.07 11.85
C SER A 44 -5.37 -10.82 11.30
N GLN A 45 -6.11 -10.04 10.53
CA GLN A 45 -5.62 -8.75 10.06
C GLN A 45 -5.42 -7.83 11.27
N LEU A 46 -4.28 -7.17 11.33
CA LEU A 46 -4.00 -6.14 12.31
C LEU A 46 -4.47 -4.79 11.74
N GLY A 47 -5.42 -4.16 12.43
CA GLY A 47 -6.05 -2.92 11.98
C GLY A 47 -7.09 -3.13 10.86
N GLU A 48 -7.90 -2.11 10.60
CA GLU A 48 -9.04 -2.19 9.67
C GLU A 48 -8.68 -1.80 8.23
N SER A 49 -7.57 -1.09 8.03
CA SER A 49 -7.20 -0.52 6.75
C SER A 49 -6.03 -1.26 6.09
N LYS A 50 -6.07 -1.34 4.76
CA LYS A 50 -4.92 -1.79 3.98
C LYS A 50 -3.90 -0.65 3.87
N LEU A 51 -2.62 -1.01 3.99
CA LEU A 51 -1.53 -0.07 3.74
C LEU A 51 -1.39 0.17 2.23
N THR A 52 -1.08 1.41 1.86
CA THR A 52 -0.72 1.75 0.48
C THR A 52 0.71 1.32 0.20
N GLY A 53 0.87 0.43 -0.77
CA GLY A 53 2.17 -0.16 -1.13
C GLY A 53 2.48 -1.44 -0.36
N ALA A 54 3.63 -2.04 -0.68
CA ALA A 54 4.14 -3.25 -0.03
C ALA A 54 5.06 -2.87 1.14
N ALA A 55 4.80 -3.42 2.33
CA ALA A 55 5.65 -3.20 3.50
C ALA A 55 7.07 -3.76 3.23
N ARG A 56 8.09 -2.93 3.44
CA ARG A 56 9.51 -3.24 3.22
C ARG A 56 10.33 -3.19 4.51
N GLY A 57 9.89 -2.41 5.48
CA GLY A 57 10.58 -2.25 6.74
C GLY A 57 9.60 -2.10 7.89
N LEU A 58 10.00 -2.62 9.06
CA LEU A 58 9.26 -2.52 10.30
C LEU A 58 10.24 -2.13 11.41
N HIS A 59 9.89 -1.10 12.18
CA HIS A 59 10.66 -0.68 13.34
C HIS A 59 9.74 -0.41 14.52
N HIS A 60 10.10 -0.95 15.69
CA HIS A 60 9.37 -0.70 16.93
C HIS A 60 10.09 0.33 17.78
N MET A 61 9.35 1.26 18.33
CA MET A 61 9.86 2.25 19.26
C MET A 61 8.88 2.49 20.41
N VAL A 62 9.42 2.94 21.52
CA VAL A 62 8.65 3.39 22.68
C VAL A 62 9.04 4.84 22.94
N ASN A 63 8.06 5.72 23.06
CA ASN A 63 8.32 7.12 23.36
C ASN A 63 8.63 7.34 24.86
N LYS A 64 9.00 8.57 25.22
CA LYS A 64 9.31 8.93 26.62
C LYS A 64 8.15 8.76 27.60
N THR A 65 6.91 8.70 27.10
CA THR A 65 5.69 8.48 27.89
C THR A 65 5.26 7.02 27.95
N GLY A 66 6.04 6.09 27.38
CA GLY A 66 5.77 4.66 27.39
C GLY A 66 4.81 4.18 26.28
N ILE A 67 4.40 5.05 25.37
CA ILE A 67 3.54 4.66 24.23
C ILE A 67 4.38 3.90 23.20
N LYS A 68 3.87 2.75 22.78
CA LYS A 68 4.50 1.88 21.79
C LYS A 68 4.04 2.25 20.39
N TYR A 69 4.99 2.38 19.48
CA TYR A 69 4.75 2.62 18.06
C TYR A 69 5.42 1.55 17.22
N SER A 70 4.74 1.14 16.15
CA SER A 70 5.34 0.35 15.08
C SER A 70 5.39 1.21 13.83
N LEU A 71 6.60 1.58 13.40
CA LEU A 71 6.82 2.31 12.16
C LEU A 71 6.88 1.31 11.01
N ILE A 72 6.10 1.53 9.98
CA ILE A 72 5.99 0.63 8.83
C ILE A 72 6.32 1.42 7.57
N GLY A 73 7.49 1.12 7.00
CA GLY A 73 7.91 1.66 5.71
C GLY A 73 7.38 0.78 4.57
N THR A 74 6.52 1.33 3.73
CA THR A 74 6.16 0.70 2.47
C THR A 74 7.04 1.25 1.33
N ASN A 75 6.94 0.67 0.14
CA ASN A 75 7.59 1.23 -1.03
C ASN A 75 6.92 2.54 -1.52
N ARG A 76 5.92 3.05 -0.82
CA ARG A 76 5.16 4.25 -1.21
C ARG A 76 5.00 5.26 -0.08
N ILE A 77 4.65 4.82 1.11
CA ILE A 77 4.25 5.66 2.24
C ILE A 77 4.84 5.12 3.54
N LEU A 78 5.14 6.01 4.46
CA LEU A 78 5.56 5.69 5.82
C LEU A 78 4.37 5.82 6.77
N TYR A 79 4.14 4.77 7.56
CA TYR A 79 3.05 4.72 8.54
C TYR A 79 3.59 4.57 9.96
N ALA A 80 2.85 5.11 10.92
CA ALA A 80 2.98 4.80 12.34
C ALA A 80 1.71 4.06 12.79
N TYR A 81 1.89 2.92 13.43
CA TYR A 81 0.80 2.14 14.03
C TYR A 81 0.87 2.24 15.55
N THR A 82 -0.22 2.65 16.16
CA THR A 82 -0.40 2.67 17.62
C THR A 82 -1.89 2.70 17.95
N GLY A 83 -2.29 2.05 19.05
CA GLY A 83 -3.70 2.01 19.49
C GLY A 83 -4.65 1.45 18.43
N ASP A 84 -4.22 0.41 17.70
CA ASP A 84 -4.96 -0.27 16.62
C ASP A 84 -5.28 0.60 15.39
N VAL A 85 -4.62 1.77 15.27
CA VAL A 85 -4.81 2.71 14.17
C VAL A 85 -3.50 2.93 13.40
N TYR A 86 -3.60 3.02 12.08
CA TYR A 86 -2.50 3.44 11.20
C TYR A 86 -2.59 4.94 10.94
N TYR A 87 -1.52 5.63 11.25
CA TYR A 87 -1.34 7.05 10.95
C TYR A 87 -0.37 7.18 9.77
N ASP A 88 -0.78 7.91 8.76
CA ASP A 88 0.10 8.34 7.69
C ASP A 88 1.01 9.45 8.21
N ILE A 89 2.31 9.19 8.23
CA ILE A 89 3.33 10.12 8.70
C ILE A 89 4.33 10.50 7.60
N HIS A 90 3.99 10.15 6.36
CA HIS A 90 4.84 10.47 5.23
C HIS A 90 4.78 11.98 4.92
N PRO A 91 5.92 12.66 4.75
CA PRO A 91 5.92 14.10 4.51
C PRO A 91 5.28 14.46 3.16
N LEU A 92 4.61 15.60 3.13
CA LEU A 92 3.96 16.16 1.96
C LEU A 92 4.81 17.30 1.37
N THR A 93 4.88 17.38 0.04
CA THR A 93 5.52 18.50 -0.67
C THR A 93 4.68 19.79 -0.59
N ASN A 94 3.35 19.63 -0.50
CA ASN A 94 2.39 20.72 -0.41
C ASN A 94 1.44 20.52 0.80
N PRO A 95 1.91 20.67 2.05
CA PRO A 95 1.13 20.33 3.25
C PRO A 95 -0.14 21.18 3.44
N SER A 96 -0.26 22.32 2.77
CA SER A 96 -1.47 23.14 2.75
C SER A 96 -2.49 22.69 1.70
N GLY A 97 -2.17 21.66 0.91
CA GLY A 97 -2.95 21.26 -0.25
C GLY A 97 -2.83 22.22 -1.42
N THR A 98 -3.20 21.76 -2.59
CA THR A 98 -3.26 22.56 -3.83
C THR A 98 -4.59 22.30 -4.51
N ALA A 99 -5.38 23.34 -4.73
CA ALA A 99 -6.65 23.22 -5.44
C ALA A 99 -6.41 23.09 -6.94
N ILE A 100 -7.08 22.14 -7.57
CA ILE A 100 -7.18 22.01 -9.02
C ILE A 100 -8.62 22.24 -9.46
N THR A 101 -8.79 22.92 -10.56
CA THR A 101 -10.10 23.26 -11.14
C THR A 101 -10.12 22.92 -12.62
N ASN A 102 -11.27 22.47 -13.14
CA ASN A 102 -11.39 22.01 -14.53
C ASN A 102 -10.27 21.00 -14.89
N ALA A 103 -10.06 20.05 -13.99
CA ALA A 103 -8.87 19.23 -14.01
C ALA A 103 -9.10 17.82 -14.55
N PHE A 104 -10.32 17.31 -14.42
CA PHE A 104 -10.61 15.91 -14.71
C PHE A 104 -11.08 15.71 -16.15
N SER A 105 -10.53 14.72 -16.82
CA SER A 105 -11.00 14.21 -18.10
C SER A 105 -11.25 12.71 -17.99
N THR A 106 -12.44 12.27 -18.36
CA THR A 106 -12.90 10.88 -18.31
C THR A 106 -13.41 10.42 -19.65
N THR A 107 -13.39 9.12 -19.91
CA THR A 107 -13.88 8.51 -21.14
C THR A 107 -14.85 7.40 -20.80
N ASN A 108 -16.03 7.39 -21.42
CA ASN A 108 -17.02 6.33 -21.22
C ASN A 108 -16.41 4.95 -21.48
N GLY A 109 -16.70 4.01 -20.59
CA GLY A 109 -16.19 2.64 -20.61
C GLY A 109 -14.77 2.47 -20.06
N SER A 110 -14.07 3.56 -19.67
CA SER A 110 -12.70 3.53 -19.15
C SER A 110 -12.66 3.80 -17.65
N PRO A 111 -11.83 3.09 -16.86
CA PRO A 111 -11.57 3.42 -15.47
C PRO A 111 -10.48 4.51 -15.33
N THR A 112 -9.86 4.92 -16.45
CA THR A 112 -8.77 5.89 -16.42
C THR A 112 -9.31 7.31 -16.33
N VAL A 113 -8.80 8.05 -15.36
CA VAL A 113 -9.05 9.49 -15.20
C VAL A 113 -7.75 10.23 -15.48
N THR A 114 -7.78 11.17 -16.39
CA THR A 114 -6.68 12.08 -16.64
C THR A 114 -6.89 13.35 -15.81
N ILE A 115 -5.83 13.76 -15.12
CA ILE A 115 -5.83 14.98 -14.29
C ILE A 115 -4.88 15.97 -14.90
N THR A 116 -5.37 17.19 -15.13
CA THR A 116 -4.60 18.29 -15.72
C THR A 116 -4.35 19.36 -14.64
N PHE A 117 -3.11 19.77 -14.50
CA PHE A 117 -2.65 20.80 -13.57
C PHE A 117 -2.38 22.11 -14.33
N ALA A 118 -2.56 23.23 -13.66
CA ALA A 118 -2.27 24.54 -14.23
C ALA A 118 -0.76 24.80 -14.45
N THR A 119 0.09 24.13 -13.67
CA THR A 119 1.55 24.23 -13.71
C THR A 119 2.17 22.84 -13.69
N ALA A 120 3.47 22.76 -13.92
CA ALA A 120 4.20 21.48 -13.78
C ALA A 120 4.04 20.94 -12.35
N HIS A 121 3.64 19.67 -12.26
CA HIS A 121 3.23 19.04 -10.99
C HIS A 121 4.36 18.27 -10.29
N GLY A 122 5.41 17.89 -11.01
CA GLY A 122 6.54 17.13 -10.43
C GLY A 122 6.22 15.68 -10.02
N PHE A 123 5.04 15.14 -10.34
CA PHE A 123 4.75 13.72 -10.12
C PHE A 123 5.53 12.84 -11.09
N GLU A 124 5.87 11.65 -10.61
CA GLU A 124 6.42 10.55 -11.41
C GLU A 124 5.48 9.34 -11.39
N THR A 125 5.67 8.43 -12.34
CA THR A 125 4.90 7.17 -12.36
C THR A 125 5.15 6.38 -11.09
N GLY A 126 4.05 5.98 -10.45
CA GLY A 126 4.11 5.25 -9.18
C GLY A 126 4.01 6.12 -7.94
N ASP A 127 4.04 7.44 -8.05
CA ASP A 127 3.77 8.34 -6.93
C ASP A 127 2.35 8.20 -6.41
N ILE A 128 2.13 8.71 -5.23
CA ILE A 128 0.81 8.73 -4.61
C ILE A 128 0.30 10.17 -4.55
N ILE A 129 -0.90 10.37 -5.08
CA ILE A 129 -1.70 11.58 -4.89
C ILE A 129 -2.79 11.28 -3.85
N LEU A 130 -2.97 12.14 -2.87
CA LEU A 130 -4.07 12.11 -1.91
C LEU A 130 -5.03 13.24 -2.25
N PHE A 131 -6.29 12.95 -2.37
CA PHE A 131 -7.32 13.96 -2.49
C PHE A 131 -7.87 14.32 -1.12
N ASP A 132 -8.24 15.59 -0.96
CA ASP A 132 -8.86 16.16 0.23
C ASP A 132 -10.28 15.62 0.43
N ASP A 133 -10.94 16.06 1.48
CA ASP A 133 -12.30 15.67 1.77
C ASP A 133 -13.30 16.17 0.71
N SER A 134 -14.54 15.74 0.82
CA SER A 134 -15.59 16.08 -0.15
C SER A 134 -15.95 17.56 -0.18
N SER A 135 -15.55 18.36 0.81
CA SER A 135 -15.89 19.79 0.88
C SER A 135 -15.19 20.62 -0.20
N THR A 136 -14.04 20.15 -0.69
CA THR A 136 -13.29 20.81 -1.76
C THR A 136 -13.63 20.31 -3.16
N PHE A 137 -14.47 19.29 -3.27
CA PHE A 137 -14.82 18.67 -4.55
C PHE A 137 -15.84 19.49 -5.34
N SER A 138 -15.53 19.80 -6.57
CA SER A 138 -16.49 20.27 -7.57
C SER A 138 -16.78 19.16 -8.57
N SER A 139 -18.06 18.98 -8.89
CA SER A 139 -18.55 17.84 -9.71
C SER A 139 -17.89 17.79 -11.09
N ILE A 140 -17.67 16.57 -11.55
CA ILE A 140 -17.18 16.29 -12.90
C ILE A 140 -18.40 16.23 -13.83
N THR A 141 -18.43 17.05 -14.86
CA THR A 141 -19.55 17.13 -15.80
C THR A 141 -19.63 15.84 -16.63
N ASN A 142 -20.84 15.32 -16.82
CA ASN A 142 -21.10 14.11 -17.62
C ASN A 142 -20.38 12.84 -17.13
N SER A 143 -19.99 12.80 -15.87
CA SER A 143 -19.34 11.66 -15.23
C SER A 143 -20.23 11.06 -14.14
N ASN A 144 -20.11 9.75 -13.92
CA ASN A 144 -20.71 9.08 -12.78
C ASN A 144 -19.83 9.11 -11.54
N PHE A 145 -18.59 9.59 -11.66
CA PHE A 145 -17.69 9.72 -10.50
C PHE A 145 -18.13 10.87 -9.61
N ALA A 146 -18.37 10.55 -8.36
CA ALA A 146 -18.83 11.47 -7.30
C ALA A 146 -17.69 11.88 -6.38
N ALA A 147 -17.94 12.83 -5.49
CA ALA A 147 -17.00 13.24 -4.45
C ALA A 147 -16.48 12.05 -3.63
N SER A 148 -17.36 11.13 -3.25
CA SER A 148 -17.01 9.93 -2.49
C SER A 148 -16.03 8.99 -3.18
N ASP A 149 -15.84 9.13 -4.49
CA ASP A 149 -14.90 8.30 -5.24
C ASP A 149 -13.47 8.82 -5.12
N PHE A 150 -13.29 10.10 -4.81
CA PHE A 150 -12.00 10.77 -4.67
C PHE A 150 -11.66 11.15 -3.23
N ALA A 151 -12.63 11.65 -2.47
CA ALA A 151 -12.43 12.25 -1.15
C ALA A 151 -11.73 11.29 -0.18
N ASP A 152 -10.73 11.81 0.53
CA ASP A 152 -9.90 11.09 1.50
C ASP A 152 -9.20 9.83 0.94
N LYS A 153 -9.07 9.75 -0.40
CA LYS A 153 -8.49 8.57 -1.05
C LYS A 153 -7.13 8.85 -1.67
N LYS A 154 -6.31 7.82 -1.62
CA LYS A 154 -4.98 7.77 -2.23
C LYS A 154 -5.04 7.02 -3.54
N PHE A 155 -4.49 7.63 -4.57
CA PHE A 155 -4.36 7.01 -5.89
C PHE A 155 -2.90 6.96 -6.31
N MET A 156 -2.54 5.87 -6.98
CA MET A 156 -1.25 5.76 -7.61
C MET A 156 -1.27 6.43 -8.98
N VAL A 157 -0.27 7.24 -9.27
CA VAL A 157 -0.04 7.80 -10.59
C VAL A 157 0.39 6.66 -11.53
N ILE A 158 -0.43 6.36 -12.52
CA ILE A 158 -0.20 5.26 -13.46
C ILE A 158 0.73 5.70 -14.59
N SER A 159 0.55 6.91 -15.09
CA SER A 159 1.43 7.50 -16.08
C SER A 159 1.48 9.01 -15.97
N VAL A 160 2.53 9.59 -16.53
CA VAL A 160 2.77 11.02 -16.62
C VAL A 160 2.90 11.40 -18.10
N PRO A 161 1.77 11.63 -18.82
CA PRO A 161 1.81 11.97 -20.24
C PRO A 161 2.52 13.27 -20.55
N SER A 162 2.49 14.24 -19.63
CA SER A 162 3.20 15.51 -19.76
C SER A 162 3.57 16.08 -18.39
N ALA A 163 4.34 17.16 -18.35
CA ALA A 163 4.68 17.85 -17.11
C ALA A 163 3.46 18.41 -16.37
N THR A 164 2.32 18.55 -17.04
CA THR A 164 1.06 19.08 -16.46
C THR A 164 -0.08 18.06 -16.41
N THR A 165 0.14 16.81 -16.81
CA THR A 165 -0.92 15.79 -16.83
C THR A 165 -0.45 14.49 -16.21
N ILE A 166 -1.30 13.89 -15.37
CA ILE A 166 -1.13 12.54 -14.85
C ILE A 166 -2.36 11.71 -15.16
N THR A 167 -2.24 10.38 -15.07
CA THR A 167 -3.38 9.47 -15.08
C THR A 167 -3.45 8.66 -13.82
N ILE A 168 -4.67 8.42 -13.34
CA ILE A 168 -4.99 7.49 -12.25
C ILE A 168 -6.02 6.48 -12.73
N THR A 169 -6.19 5.39 -12.00
CA THR A 169 -7.21 4.37 -12.29
C THR A 169 -8.25 4.34 -11.17
N MET A 170 -9.51 4.44 -11.55
CA MET A 170 -10.64 4.31 -10.65
C MET A 170 -11.02 2.82 -10.45
N PRO A 171 -11.68 2.46 -9.34
CA PRO A 171 -12.13 1.09 -9.10
C PRO A 171 -13.20 0.59 -10.08
N SER A 172 -13.91 1.50 -10.73
CA SER A 172 -14.98 1.21 -11.71
C SER A 172 -14.76 1.99 -12.99
N ASN A 173 -15.40 1.54 -14.07
CA ASN A 173 -15.41 2.27 -15.32
C ASN A 173 -16.32 3.50 -15.24
N GLU A 174 -15.97 4.53 -16.02
CA GLU A 174 -16.88 5.63 -16.32
C GLU A 174 -18.10 5.11 -17.09
N THR A 175 -19.29 5.42 -16.62
CA THR A 175 -20.56 5.02 -17.25
C THR A 175 -21.37 6.21 -17.79
N GLY A 176 -20.94 7.43 -17.48
CA GLY A 176 -21.44 8.65 -18.07
C GLY A 176 -20.92 8.84 -19.49
N SER A 177 -21.26 9.95 -20.12
CA SER A 177 -20.75 10.26 -21.47
C SER A 177 -19.27 10.63 -21.51
N GLY A 178 -18.66 10.79 -20.33
CA GLY A 178 -17.28 11.26 -20.17
C GLY A 178 -17.16 12.77 -20.14
N ALA A 179 -16.08 13.27 -19.54
CA ALA A 179 -15.79 14.68 -19.43
C ALA A 179 -14.50 15.05 -20.15
N THR A 180 -14.48 16.20 -20.80
CA THR A 180 -13.29 16.68 -21.51
C THR A 180 -12.36 17.44 -20.58
N THR A 181 -12.86 18.33 -19.78
CA THR A 181 -12.14 19.05 -18.71
C THR A 181 -13.18 19.65 -17.78
N SER A 182 -13.31 19.15 -16.57
CA SER A 182 -14.27 19.66 -15.60
C SER A 182 -13.93 19.20 -14.20
N GLY A 183 -14.65 19.72 -13.22
CA GLY A 183 -14.49 19.34 -11.84
C GLY A 183 -13.16 19.78 -11.23
N GLY A 184 -13.02 19.56 -9.96
CA GLY A 184 -11.79 19.86 -9.24
C GLY A 184 -11.89 19.42 -7.79
N ILE A 185 -10.74 19.44 -7.12
CA ILE A 185 -10.58 19.10 -5.71
C ILE A 185 -9.23 19.62 -5.24
N THR A 186 -9.05 19.78 -3.95
CA THR A 186 -7.73 19.97 -3.36
C THR A 186 -6.98 18.64 -3.30
N TYR A 187 -5.69 18.66 -3.63
CA TYR A 187 -4.85 17.48 -3.53
C TYR A 187 -3.59 17.73 -2.70
N PHE A 188 -3.03 16.64 -2.20
CA PHE A 188 -1.74 16.59 -1.52
C PHE A 188 -0.80 15.66 -2.28
N GLN A 189 0.45 16.10 -2.38
CA GLN A 189 1.52 15.33 -2.99
C GLN A 189 2.52 14.88 -1.92
N TYR A 190 2.85 13.61 -1.93
CA TYR A 190 3.88 13.05 -1.06
C TYR A 190 5.27 13.25 -1.64
N TYR A 191 6.27 13.36 -0.76
CA TYR A 191 7.66 13.21 -1.20
C TYR A 191 7.90 11.82 -1.77
N HIS A 192 8.80 11.71 -2.74
CA HIS A 192 9.20 10.43 -3.29
C HIS A 192 9.84 9.53 -2.22
N VAL A 193 9.48 8.25 -2.21
CA VAL A 193 10.06 7.23 -1.35
C VAL A 193 11.16 6.48 -2.12
N GLY A 194 12.38 6.91 -1.94
CA GLY A 194 13.53 6.35 -2.62
C GLY A 194 13.74 6.92 -4.02
N PRO A 195 14.70 6.41 -4.76
CA PRO A 195 14.89 6.81 -6.13
C PRO A 195 13.63 6.42 -6.92
N ALA A 196 13.14 7.33 -7.74
CA ALA A 196 12.14 7.01 -8.75
C ALA A 196 12.57 5.76 -9.52
N GLU A 197 11.62 5.07 -10.15
CA GLU A 197 11.92 3.95 -11.04
C GLU A 197 12.69 4.48 -12.28
N GLN A 198 13.88 4.99 -12.06
CA GLN A 198 14.78 5.34 -13.15
C GLN A 198 15.47 4.05 -13.61
N LEU A 199 15.43 3.81 -14.89
CA LEU A 199 16.32 2.82 -15.52
C LEU A 199 17.76 3.14 -15.08
N GLY A 200 18.36 2.29 -14.23
CA GLY A 200 19.68 2.51 -13.64
C GLY A 200 19.67 3.04 -12.20
N ALA A 201 18.52 3.14 -11.55
CA ALA A 201 18.45 3.54 -10.15
C ALA A 201 19.18 2.54 -9.24
N PHE A 202 20.07 3.06 -8.41
CA PHE A 202 20.80 2.31 -7.41
C PHE A 202 19.94 2.16 -6.15
N GLY A 203 19.57 0.95 -5.80
CA GLY A 203 18.83 0.64 -4.59
C GLY A 203 18.98 -0.83 -4.20
N TRP A 204 18.83 -1.14 -2.94
CA TRP A 204 18.82 -2.52 -2.47
C TRP A 204 17.74 -3.32 -3.19
N GLY A 205 18.15 -4.25 -4.05
CA GLY A 205 17.27 -5.14 -4.80
C GLY A 205 16.72 -4.58 -6.13
N ILE A 206 17.21 -3.44 -6.62
CA ILE A 206 16.75 -2.83 -7.88
C ILE A 206 17.80 -2.93 -9.00
N SER A 207 19.10 -3.07 -8.68
CA SER A 207 20.16 -3.24 -9.67
C SER A 207 20.98 -4.51 -9.44
N LEU A 208 21.68 -4.95 -10.49
CA LEU A 208 22.67 -6.02 -10.38
C LEU A 208 23.74 -5.66 -9.35
N TYR A 209 24.13 -6.61 -8.52
CA TYR A 209 25.24 -6.48 -7.57
C TYR A 209 26.49 -5.95 -8.30
N GLY A 210 26.95 -4.76 -7.92
CA GLY A 210 28.14 -4.15 -8.49
C GLY A 210 27.87 -3.21 -9.67
N GLY A 211 26.75 -2.48 -9.67
CA GLY A 211 26.42 -1.50 -10.69
C GLY A 211 27.60 -0.61 -11.07
N SER A 212 27.92 -0.66 -12.33
CA SER A 212 28.90 0.22 -12.99
C SER A 212 28.29 1.57 -13.27
#